data_40fa5203711750812977057ddad837ac
#
_entry.id   40fa5203711750812977057ddad837ac
#
_cell.length_a   1.000
_cell.length_b   1.000
_cell.length_c   1.000
_cell.angle_alpha   90.00
_cell.angle_beta   90.00
_cell.angle_gamma   90.00
#
_symmetry.space_group_name_H-M   'P 1'
#
loop_
_entity.id
_entity.type
_entity.pdbx_description
1 polymer ?
#
loop_
_entity_poly.entity_id
_entity_poly.type
_entity_poly.pdbx_seq_one_letter_code
_entity_poly.pdbx_strand_id
1 'polypeptide(L)'
;LDMMKVAHILKGKTVNPDVSLAIAPGSKQVLNMMADMGILGTLIAAGARILESACGPCIGMGQSPNSGGISLRTFNRNFLGRSGTKDGQIYLVSPELAAYSALTGYLSDPRELGEMPDFVLPEKFSVNDNMIVLPAPEEEMDKVEILRGPNIKPFPETAPLEATIK
;
A
#
# COMPACT_ATOMS: atom_id res chain seq x y z
N LEU A 1 -10.67 -2.20 7.71
CA LEU A 1 -10.83 -3.51 8.34
C LEU A 1 -9.52 -4.27 8.42
N ASP A 2 -8.80 -4.44 7.29
CA ASP A 2 -7.56 -5.25 7.25
C ASP A 2 -6.52 -4.78 8.26
N MET A 3 -6.29 -3.47 8.36
CA MET A 3 -5.32 -2.93 9.31
C MET A 3 -5.78 -3.04 10.78
N MET A 4 -7.08 -3.14 11.04
CA MET A 4 -7.60 -3.43 12.39
C MET A 4 -7.23 -4.86 12.79
N LYS A 5 -7.40 -5.82 11.90
CA LYS A 5 -7.03 -7.22 12.12
C LYS A 5 -5.52 -7.38 12.29
N VAL A 6 -4.73 -6.77 11.40
CA VAL A 6 -3.26 -6.78 11.48
C VAL A 6 -2.78 -6.19 12.80
N ALA A 7 -3.31 -5.04 13.21
CA ALA A 7 -2.97 -4.43 14.49
C ALA A 7 -3.36 -5.31 15.68
N HIS A 8 -4.50 -6.00 15.61
CA HIS A 8 -4.92 -6.95 16.65
C HIS A 8 -3.91 -8.11 16.78
N ILE A 9 -3.48 -8.69 15.67
CA ILE A 9 -2.48 -9.78 15.66
C ILE A 9 -1.14 -9.32 16.23
N LEU A 10 -0.71 -8.11 15.89
CA LEU A 10 0.60 -7.58 16.25
C LEU A 10 0.63 -6.88 17.62
N LYS A 11 -0.52 -6.60 18.22
CA LYS A 11 -0.61 -5.84 19.48
C LYS A 11 0.20 -6.48 20.60
N GLY A 12 1.15 -5.72 21.16
CA GLY A 12 2.02 -6.17 22.23
C GLY A 12 3.06 -7.21 21.85
N LYS A 13 3.24 -7.46 20.54
CA LYS A 13 4.23 -8.40 20.01
C LYS A 13 5.24 -7.67 19.14
N THR A 14 6.35 -8.33 18.84
CA THR A 14 7.41 -7.82 17.98
C THR A 14 7.57 -8.73 16.77
N VAL A 15 7.74 -8.14 15.60
CA VAL A 15 8.04 -8.84 14.35
C VAL A 15 9.35 -9.62 14.51
N ASN A 16 9.40 -10.82 13.94
CA ASN A 16 10.60 -11.65 13.94
C ASN A 16 11.79 -10.86 13.37
N PRO A 17 12.97 -10.88 13.99
CA PRO A 17 14.14 -10.10 13.59
C PRO A 17 14.63 -10.39 12.15
N ASP A 18 14.33 -11.57 11.62
CA ASP A 18 14.70 -11.96 10.25
C ASP A 18 13.66 -11.51 9.19
N VAL A 19 12.59 -10.84 9.62
CA VAL A 19 11.52 -10.37 8.74
C VAL A 19 11.49 -8.86 8.64
N SER A 20 11.41 -8.33 7.43
CA SER A 20 11.14 -6.93 7.17
C SER A 20 9.65 -6.74 6.85
N LEU A 21 8.87 -6.27 7.82
CA LEU A 21 7.46 -5.95 7.64
C LEU A 21 7.30 -4.50 7.19
N ALA A 22 6.65 -4.30 6.05
CA ALA A 22 6.31 -2.98 5.54
C ALA A 22 4.81 -2.88 5.25
N ILE A 23 4.22 -1.73 5.58
CA ILE A 23 2.81 -1.46 5.41
C ILE A 23 2.63 -0.18 4.60
N ALA A 24 1.98 -0.30 3.44
CA ALA A 24 1.57 0.82 2.61
C ALA A 24 0.05 1.00 2.76
N PRO A 25 -0.43 2.01 3.51
CA PRO A 25 -1.86 2.27 3.62
C PRO A 25 -2.46 2.61 2.27
N GLY A 26 -3.73 2.24 2.05
CA GLY A 26 -4.40 2.43 0.76
C GLY A 26 -4.60 3.89 0.35
N SER A 27 -4.58 4.82 1.31
CA SER A 27 -4.66 6.27 1.06
C SER A 27 -4.22 7.06 2.30
N LYS A 28 -4.01 8.38 2.14
CA LYS A 28 -3.76 9.28 3.27
C LYS A 28 -4.95 9.34 4.25
N GLN A 29 -6.18 9.20 3.76
CA GLN A 29 -7.37 9.09 4.60
C GLN A 29 -7.31 7.86 5.51
N VAL A 30 -6.96 6.69 4.93
CA VAL A 30 -6.77 5.47 5.70
C VAL A 30 -5.66 5.63 6.72
N LEU A 31 -4.53 6.23 6.34
CA LEU A 31 -3.42 6.51 7.25
C LEU A 31 -3.87 7.39 8.43
N ASN A 32 -4.62 8.46 8.16
CA ASN A 32 -5.16 9.34 9.19
C ASN A 32 -6.09 8.58 10.15
N MET A 33 -7.01 7.79 9.62
CA MET A 33 -7.91 6.95 10.43
C MET A 33 -7.13 5.94 11.28
N MET A 34 -6.06 5.34 10.74
CA MET A 34 -5.19 4.45 11.51
C MET A 34 -4.48 5.17 12.66
N ALA A 35 -4.10 6.45 12.46
CA ALA A 35 -3.52 7.27 13.52
C ALA A 35 -4.55 7.56 14.61
N ASP A 36 -5.74 8.02 14.25
CA ASP A 36 -6.82 8.35 15.17
C ASP A 36 -7.27 7.15 16.02
N MET A 37 -7.25 5.96 15.43
CA MET A 37 -7.62 4.71 16.10
C MET A 37 -6.47 4.05 16.88
N GLY A 38 -5.27 4.63 16.91
CA GLY A 38 -4.10 4.07 17.58
C GLY A 38 -3.49 2.86 16.87
N ILE A 39 -4.02 2.49 15.71
CA ILE A 39 -3.52 1.37 14.88
C ILE A 39 -2.08 1.64 14.44
N LEU A 40 -1.81 2.85 13.98
CA LEU A 40 -0.49 3.25 13.49
C LEU A 40 0.58 3.06 14.57
N GLY A 41 0.31 3.52 15.79
CA GLY A 41 1.22 3.34 16.93
C GLY A 41 1.48 1.88 17.26
N THR A 42 0.44 1.02 17.20
CA THR A 42 0.56 -0.42 17.42
C THR A 42 1.47 -1.08 16.38
N LEU A 43 1.31 -0.74 15.10
CA LEU A 43 2.11 -1.30 14.02
C LEU A 43 3.59 -0.89 14.10
N ILE A 44 3.84 0.38 14.41
CA ILE A 44 5.21 0.91 14.62
C ILE A 44 5.87 0.23 15.81
N ALA A 45 5.14 0.09 16.92
CA ALA A 45 5.66 -0.57 18.11
C ALA A 45 6.00 -2.05 17.87
N ALA A 46 5.27 -2.72 16.97
CA ALA A 46 5.58 -4.08 16.55
C ALA A 46 6.81 -4.19 15.62
N GLY A 47 7.35 -3.08 15.12
CA GLY A 47 8.50 -3.06 14.21
C GLY A 47 8.16 -2.90 12.74
N ALA A 48 6.91 -2.58 12.39
CA ALA A 48 6.53 -2.34 11.00
C ALA A 48 7.08 -1.00 10.49
N ARG A 49 7.56 -0.98 9.25
CA ARG A 49 7.84 0.24 8.49
C ARG A 49 6.56 0.74 7.83
N ILE A 50 6.22 1.99 8.04
CA ILE A 50 5.09 2.61 7.36
C ILE A 50 5.61 3.31 6.10
N LEU A 51 5.07 2.92 4.97
CA LEU A 51 5.42 3.44 3.66
C LEU A 51 4.38 4.47 3.18
N GLU A 52 4.75 5.23 2.16
CA GLU A 52 3.80 6.12 1.49
C GLU A 52 2.59 5.37 0.93
N SER A 53 1.44 6.06 0.93
CA SER A 53 0.20 5.57 0.33
C SER A 53 0.29 5.62 -1.20
N ALA A 54 1.17 4.82 -1.78
CA ALA A 54 1.49 4.78 -3.21
C ALA A 54 1.83 3.36 -3.66
N CYS A 55 1.82 3.15 -4.96
CA CYS A 55 2.15 1.85 -5.58
C CYS A 55 3.68 1.68 -5.76
N GLY A 56 4.47 1.91 -4.71
CA GLY A 56 5.92 1.73 -4.73
C GLY A 56 6.34 0.27 -4.50
N PRO A 57 5.96 -0.34 -3.37
CA PRO A 57 6.43 -1.68 -2.99
C PRO A 57 6.00 -2.79 -3.95
N CYS A 58 4.93 -2.60 -4.73
CA CYS A 58 4.47 -3.62 -5.66
C CYS A 58 5.48 -3.90 -6.78
N ILE A 59 6.31 -2.93 -7.13
CA ILE A 59 7.43 -3.09 -8.08
C ILE A 59 8.81 -3.08 -7.40
N GLY A 60 8.86 -3.03 -6.08
CA GLY A 60 10.10 -3.04 -5.32
C GLY A 60 10.66 -1.66 -4.96
N MET A 61 9.92 -0.58 -5.17
CA MET A 61 10.32 0.76 -4.71
C MET A 61 10.11 0.89 -3.20
N GLY A 62 11.20 1.12 -2.47
CA GLY A 62 11.18 1.27 -1.01
C GLY A 62 11.11 -0.02 -0.22
N GLN A 63 10.70 -1.14 -0.82
CA GLN A 63 10.67 -2.48 -0.21
C GLN A 63 10.71 -3.56 -1.28
N SER A 64 11.72 -4.41 -1.23
CA SER A 64 11.86 -5.58 -2.11
C SER A 64 12.55 -6.72 -1.38
N PRO A 65 12.32 -7.99 -1.77
CA PRO A 65 13.07 -9.11 -1.24
C PRO A 65 14.52 -9.08 -1.73
N ASN A 66 15.40 -9.74 -1.00
CA ASN A 66 16.74 -10.08 -1.46
C ASN A 66 16.70 -11.05 -2.65
N SER A 67 17.82 -11.24 -3.34
CA SER A 67 17.94 -12.25 -4.41
C SER A 67 17.49 -13.62 -3.91
N GLY A 68 16.59 -14.27 -4.65
CA GLY A 68 15.98 -15.53 -4.27
C GLY A 68 15.09 -15.48 -3.02
N GLY A 69 14.92 -14.30 -2.41
CA GLY A 69 14.18 -14.12 -1.17
C GLY A 69 12.67 -14.31 -1.33
N ILE A 70 12.01 -14.63 -0.22
CA ILE A 70 10.54 -14.82 -0.16
C ILE A 70 9.87 -13.52 0.26
N SER A 71 8.79 -13.15 -0.42
CA SER A 71 7.97 -12.01 -0.08
C SER A 71 6.49 -12.39 -0.06
N LEU A 72 5.87 -12.29 1.10
CA LEU A 72 4.42 -12.44 1.27
C LEU A 72 3.76 -11.08 1.11
N ARG A 73 2.76 -10.96 0.25
CA ARG A 73 2.15 -9.68 -0.13
C ARG A 73 0.64 -9.75 -0.22
N THR A 74 0.02 -8.63 0.04
CA THR A 74 -1.42 -8.42 -0.15
C THR A 74 -1.74 -7.63 -1.42
N PHE A 75 -0.73 -7.24 -2.20
CA PHE A 75 -0.91 -6.55 -3.48
C PHE A 75 -1.38 -7.52 -4.56
N ASN A 76 -2.33 -7.09 -5.40
CA ASN A 76 -2.89 -7.92 -6.47
C ASN A 76 -1.88 -8.29 -7.55
N ARG A 77 -0.88 -7.43 -7.81
CA ARG A 77 0.18 -7.72 -8.77
C ARG A 77 1.33 -8.42 -8.08
N ASN A 78 1.34 -9.73 -8.20
CA ASN A 78 2.32 -10.62 -7.60
C ASN A 78 2.60 -11.79 -8.54
N PHE A 79 3.84 -11.98 -8.88
CA PHE A 79 4.36 -13.09 -9.67
C PHE A 79 5.86 -13.20 -9.45
N LEU A 80 6.44 -14.33 -9.80
CA LEU A 80 7.88 -14.56 -9.65
C LEU A 80 8.68 -13.41 -10.29
N GLY A 81 9.60 -12.82 -9.55
CA GLY A 81 10.44 -11.73 -10.01
C GLY A 81 9.73 -10.39 -10.19
N ARG A 82 8.49 -10.22 -9.68
CA ARG A 82 7.77 -8.92 -9.76
C ARG A 82 8.53 -7.79 -9.07
N SER A 83 9.31 -8.10 -8.05
CA SER A 83 10.00 -7.13 -7.21
C SER A 83 11.35 -7.71 -6.79
N GLY A 84 12.37 -6.89 -6.73
CA GLY A 84 13.73 -7.32 -6.49
C GLY A 84 14.34 -7.97 -7.72
N THR A 85 14.95 -9.13 -7.55
CA THR A 85 15.57 -9.91 -8.63
C THR A 85 14.57 -10.83 -9.34
N LYS A 86 14.92 -11.33 -10.53
CA LYS A 86 14.04 -12.22 -11.33
C LYS A 86 13.67 -13.53 -10.63
N ASP A 87 14.47 -13.95 -9.68
CA ASP A 87 14.31 -15.15 -8.86
C ASP A 87 13.61 -14.89 -7.52
N GLY A 88 13.19 -13.64 -7.27
CA GLY A 88 12.42 -13.26 -6.09
C GLY A 88 11.08 -14.00 -6.03
N GLN A 89 10.85 -14.73 -4.93
CA GLN A 89 9.68 -15.56 -4.73
C GLN A 89 8.55 -14.74 -4.11
N ILE A 90 7.57 -14.36 -4.93
CA ILE A 90 6.48 -13.45 -4.54
C ILE A 90 5.18 -14.23 -4.41
N TYR A 91 4.54 -14.14 -3.25
CA TYR A 91 3.30 -14.85 -2.94
C TYR A 91 2.20 -13.88 -2.51
N LEU A 92 1.00 -14.07 -3.05
CA LEU A 92 -0.21 -13.36 -2.60
C LEU A 92 -0.78 -14.09 -1.39
N VAL A 93 -1.01 -13.33 -0.33
CA VAL A 93 -1.57 -13.83 0.92
C VAL A 93 -2.58 -12.85 1.50
N SER A 94 -3.36 -13.28 2.48
CA SER A 94 -4.22 -12.37 3.23
C SER A 94 -3.41 -11.48 4.19
N PRO A 95 -3.95 -10.32 4.61
CA PRO A 95 -3.32 -9.47 5.62
C PRO A 95 -3.04 -10.20 6.94
N GLU A 96 -3.96 -11.06 7.36
CA GLU A 96 -3.84 -11.86 8.59
C GLU A 96 -2.69 -12.86 8.50
N LEU A 97 -2.57 -13.55 7.36
CA LEU A 97 -1.47 -14.49 7.12
C LEU A 97 -0.13 -13.77 7.07
N ALA A 98 -0.06 -12.61 6.39
CA ALA A 98 1.15 -11.80 6.35
C ALA A 98 1.58 -11.35 7.75
N ALA A 99 0.63 -10.87 8.58
CA ALA A 99 0.90 -10.42 9.94
C ALA A 99 1.37 -11.54 10.85
N TYR A 100 0.72 -12.70 10.79
CA TYR A 100 1.12 -13.85 11.61
C TYR A 100 2.48 -14.42 11.17
N SER A 101 2.68 -14.56 9.88
CA SER A 101 4.00 -14.97 9.34
C SER A 101 5.12 -14.00 9.70
N ALA A 102 4.82 -12.70 9.82
CA ALA A 102 5.80 -11.72 10.25
C ALA A 102 6.23 -11.92 11.72
N LEU A 103 5.36 -12.47 12.58
CA LEU A 103 5.72 -12.81 13.97
C LEU A 103 6.55 -14.08 14.06
N THR A 104 6.20 -15.10 13.27
CA THR A 104 6.85 -16.42 13.35
C THR A 104 8.16 -16.49 12.58
N GLY A 105 8.31 -15.69 11.51
CA GLY A 105 9.44 -15.73 10.61
C GLY A 105 9.30 -16.69 9.42
N TYR A 106 8.19 -17.40 9.31
CA TYR A 106 7.88 -18.34 8.23
C TYR A 106 6.39 -18.34 7.91
N LEU A 107 6.01 -18.96 6.80
CA LEU A 107 4.61 -19.06 6.38
C LEU A 107 3.80 -19.80 7.45
N SER A 108 2.87 -19.11 8.08
CA SER A 108 2.07 -19.60 9.19
C SER A 108 0.58 -19.43 8.95
N ASP A 109 -0.21 -20.41 9.39
CA ASP A 109 -1.66 -20.37 9.25
C ASP A 109 -2.28 -19.46 10.32
N PRO A 110 -2.94 -18.35 9.96
CA PRO A 110 -3.53 -17.43 10.94
C PRO A 110 -4.67 -18.06 11.76
N ARG A 111 -5.23 -19.19 11.35
CA ARG A 111 -6.25 -19.92 12.13
C ARG A 111 -5.70 -20.47 13.45
N GLU A 112 -4.40 -20.64 13.57
CA GLU A 112 -3.72 -21.01 14.83
C GLU A 112 -3.86 -19.94 15.92
N LEU A 113 -4.19 -18.69 15.54
CA LEU A 113 -4.45 -17.61 16.49
C LEU A 113 -5.80 -17.72 17.20
N GLY A 114 -6.65 -18.67 16.79
CA GLY A 114 -8.03 -18.78 17.27
C GLY A 114 -8.99 -17.86 16.52
N GLU A 115 -10.15 -17.62 17.12
CA GLU A 115 -11.17 -16.76 16.53
C GLU A 115 -10.76 -15.29 16.59
N MET A 116 -10.90 -14.62 15.46
CA MET A 116 -10.73 -13.17 15.39
C MET A 116 -11.96 -12.49 15.98
N PRO A 117 -11.77 -11.41 16.76
CA PRO A 117 -12.91 -10.64 17.26
C PRO A 117 -13.64 -9.95 16.10
N ASP A 118 -14.92 -9.71 16.30
CA ASP A 118 -15.69 -8.87 15.37
C ASP A 118 -15.21 -7.42 15.48
N PHE A 119 -14.81 -6.87 14.34
CA PHE A 119 -14.41 -5.48 14.25
C PHE A 119 -15.58 -4.62 13.80
N VAL A 120 -15.98 -3.70 14.65
CA VAL A 120 -17.02 -2.73 14.34
C VAL A 120 -16.43 -1.60 13.52
N LEU A 121 -16.92 -1.45 12.30
CA LEU A 121 -16.57 -0.30 11.47
C LEU A 121 -17.34 0.94 11.94
N PRO A 122 -16.75 2.14 11.87
CA PRO A 122 -17.46 3.35 12.20
C PRO A 122 -18.64 3.57 11.21
N GLU A 123 -19.77 4.04 11.71
CA GLU A 123 -20.93 4.35 10.87
C GLU A 123 -20.63 5.46 9.84
N LYS A 124 -19.73 6.37 10.20
CA LYS A 124 -19.24 7.43 9.33
C LYS A 124 -17.73 7.46 9.36
N PHE A 125 -17.13 7.50 8.18
CA PHE A 125 -15.69 7.69 8.05
C PHE A 125 -15.36 9.18 8.17
N SER A 126 -14.32 9.51 8.95
CA SER A 126 -13.78 10.86 8.97
C SER A 126 -13.13 11.14 7.62
N VAL A 127 -13.69 12.08 6.87
CA VAL A 127 -13.13 12.53 5.60
C VAL A 127 -12.43 13.87 5.85
N ASN A 128 -11.13 13.91 5.53
CA ASN A 128 -10.34 15.13 5.55
C ASN A 128 -9.84 15.41 4.14
N ASP A 129 -10.39 16.42 3.51
CA ASP A 129 -10.09 16.83 2.13
C ASP A 129 -9.17 18.06 2.03
N ASN A 130 -8.56 18.48 3.15
CA ASN A 130 -7.65 19.64 3.22
C ASN A 130 -6.48 19.56 2.21
N MET A 131 -6.14 18.37 1.76
CA MET A 131 -5.05 18.15 0.80
C MET A 131 -5.53 18.01 -0.64
N ILE A 132 -6.82 18.13 -0.89
CA ILE A 132 -7.40 18.07 -2.23
C ILE A 132 -7.33 19.46 -2.85
N VAL A 133 -6.62 19.57 -3.95
CA VAL A 133 -6.63 20.77 -4.78
C VAL A 133 -7.85 20.68 -5.70
N LEU A 134 -8.83 21.56 -5.46
CA LEU A 134 -10.02 21.62 -6.29
C LEU A 134 -9.71 22.24 -7.66
N PRO A 135 -10.46 21.92 -8.71
CA PRO A 135 -10.36 22.60 -9.98
C PRO A 135 -10.72 24.09 -9.84
N ALA A 136 -10.24 24.91 -10.76
CA ALA A 136 -10.65 26.31 -10.81
C ALA A 136 -12.17 26.44 -10.99
N PRO A 137 -12.81 27.47 -10.42
CA PRO A 137 -14.22 27.76 -10.70
C PRO A 137 -14.50 27.88 -12.19
N GLU A 138 -15.72 27.56 -12.63
CA GLU A 138 -16.08 27.51 -14.06
C GLU A 138 -15.77 28.82 -14.78
N GLU A 139 -16.02 29.97 -14.14
CA GLU A 139 -15.72 31.31 -14.67
C GLU A 139 -14.22 31.65 -14.82
N GLU A 140 -13.36 30.83 -14.23
CA GLU A 140 -11.89 31.01 -14.26
C GLU A 140 -11.17 29.94 -15.07
N MET A 141 -11.86 28.87 -15.49
CA MET A 141 -11.24 27.75 -16.19
C MET A 141 -10.48 28.16 -17.45
N ASP A 142 -11.01 29.09 -18.22
CA ASP A 142 -10.38 29.59 -19.46
C ASP A 142 -9.12 30.42 -19.21
N LYS A 143 -8.92 30.85 -17.95
CA LYS A 143 -7.76 31.66 -17.56
C LYS A 143 -6.65 30.83 -16.92
N VAL A 144 -6.90 29.53 -16.71
CA VAL A 144 -5.94 28.63 -16.07
C VAL A 144 -4.74 28.41 -16.99
N GLU A 145 -3.57 28.85 -16.56
CA GLU A 145 -2.32 28.58 -17.24
C GLU A 145 -1.78 27.20 -16.83
N ILE A 146 -1.44 26.36 -17.81
CA ILE A 146 -0.80 25.06 -17.56
C ILE A 146 0.71 25.29 -17.39
N LEU A 147 1.14 25.31 -16.14
CA LEU A 147 2.56 25.38 -15.81
C LEU A 147 3.22 24.02 -16.00
N ARG A 148 4.20 23.96 -16.88
CA ARG A 148 5.00 22.75 -17.12
C ARG A 148 6.40 22.94 -16.58
N GLY A 149 6.88 21.96 -15.83
CA GLY A 149 8.28 21.92 -15.41
C GLY A 149 9.23 21.75 -16.62
N PRO A 150 10.52 22.06 -16.45
CA PRO A 150 11.49 22.05 -17.56
C PRO A 150 11.68 20.69 -18.23
N ASN A 151 11.30 19.61 -17.54
CA ASN A 151 11.41 18.24 -18.04
C ASN A 151 10.14 17.74 -18.74
N ILE A 152 9.05 18.54 -18.73
CA ILE A 152 7.77 18.17 -19.34
C ILE A 152 7.69 18.86 -20.70
N LYS A 153 7.86 18.08 -21.76
CA LYS A 153 7.67 18.56 -23.13
C LYS A 153 6.19 18.56 -23.50
N PRO A 154 5.75 19.49 -24.36
CA PRO A 154 4.42 19.42 -24.96
C PRO A 154 4.20 18.07 -25.63
N PHE A 155 2.95 17.59 -25.62
CA PHE A 155 2.60 16.40 -26.37
C PHE A 155 2.90 16.62 -27.85
N PRO A 156 3.58 15.72 -28.55
CA PRO A 156 3.89 15.91 -29.96
C PRO A 156 2.59 15.92 -30.77
N GLU A 157 2.47 16.89 -31.67
CA GLU A 157 1.40 16.88 -32.67
C GLU A 157 1.62 15.68 -33.59
N THR A 158 0.71 14.74 -33.58
CA THR A 158 0.72 13.58 -34.47
C THR A 158 -0.15 13.87 -35.70
N ALA A 159 0.30 13.42 -36.87
CA ALA A 159 -0.56 13.42 -38.04
C ALA A 159 -1.83 12.57 -37.75
N PRO A 160 -2.99 12.92 -38.37
CA PRO A 160 -4.19 12.13 -38.25
C PRO A 160 -3.89 10.67 -38.60
N LEU A 161 -4.35 9.75 -37.77
CA LEU A 161 -4.25 8.33 -38.07
C LEU A 161 -5.11 8.04 -39.31
N GLU A 162 -4.47 7.66 -40.43
CA GLU A 162 -5.20 7.07 -41.55
C GLU A 162 -5.73 5.71 -41.10
N ALA A 163 -7.02 5.69 -40.73
CA ALA A 163 -7.68 4.48 -40.29
C ALA A 163 -7.90 3.53 -41.46
N THR A 164 -6.91 2.73 -41.79
CA THR A 164 -7.10 1.47 -42.51
C THR A 164 -6.99 0.33 -41.51
N ILE A 165 -8.12 -0.02 -40.90
CA ILE A 165 -8.26 -1.29 -40.23
C ILE A 165 -8.35 -2.34 -41.35
N LYS A 166 -7.28 -3.13 -41.51
CA LYS A 166 -7.34 -4.37 -42.30
C LYS A 166 -7.67 -5.53 -41.39
#